data_e863427aa92b669e4075fb115accccd6
#
_entry.id   e863427aa92b669e4075fb115accccd6
#
_cell.length_a   1.000
_cell.length_b   1.000
_cell.length_c   1.000
_cell.angle_alpha   90.00
_cell.angle_beta   90.00
_cell.angle_gamma   90.00
#
_symmetry.space_group_name_H-M   'P 1'
#
loop_
_entity.id
_entity.type
_entity.pdbx_description
1 polymer ?
#
loop_
_entity_poly.entity_id
_entity_poly.type
_entity_poly.pdbx_seq_one_letter_code
_entity_poly.pdbx_strand_id
1 'polypeptide(L)'
;MSKSLKRVRRALEDAGLAVEILEMAEGTRTAADAASAAGCEIDQIVKSIIFRGEADGRAVLFLTAGGNQVDAAKASALAGEALGKADAALIRAQTGFAIGGVAPIGHLSPIRAFFDPRLMDFDKIWAAAGTPRHVFAAEPHEILQISGAEVADFTA
;
A
#
# COMPACT_ATOMS: atom_id res chain seq x y z
N MET A 1 -19.63 -1.62 9.51
CA MET A 1 -18.32 -1.16 9.03
C MET A 1 -17.22 -1.99 9.69
N SER A 2 -16.24 -2.43 8.93
CA SER A 2 -15.16 -3.26 9.46
C SER A 2 -14.25 -2.46 10.39
N LYS A 3 -13.57 -3.17 11.29
CA LYS A 3 -12.61 -2.55 12.21
C LYS A 3 -11.41 -1.96 11.46
N SER A 4 -10.96 -2.65 10.41
CA SER A 4 -9.81 -2.18 9.62
C SER A 4 -10.14 -0.91 8.84
N LEU A 5 -11.33 -0.82 8.28
CA LEU A 5 -11.79 0.40 7.61
C LEU A 5 -11.87 1.58 8.57
N LYS A 6 -12.43 1.37 9.76
CA LYS A 6 -12.51 2.40 10.81
C LYS A 6 -11.12 2.87 11.23
N ARG A 7 -10.18 1.93 11.36
CA ARG A 7 -8.81 2.27 11.76
C ARG A 7 -8.12 3.15 10.71
N VAL A 8 -8.30 2.84 9.42
CA VAL A 8 -7.74 3.67 8.35
C VAL A 8 -8.39 5.04 8.35
N ARG A 9 -9.71 5.11 8.46
CA ARG A 9 -10.42 6.38 8.50
C ARG A 9 -9.90 7.26 9.63
N ARG A 10 -9.75 6.69 10.82
CA ARG A 10 -9.22 7.41 11.97
C ARG A 10 -7.78 7.87 11.76
N ALA A 11 -6.95 7.01 11.18
CA ALA A 11 -5.54 7.36 10.90
C ALA A 11 -5.45 8.52 9.91
N LEU A 12 -6.31 8.54 8.89
CA LEU A 12 -6.36 9.64 7.92
C LEU A 12 -6.82 10.94 8.59
N GLU A 13 -7.84 10.88 9.44
CA GLU A 13 -8.31 12.04 10.20
C GLU A 13 -7.23 12.58 11.14
N ASP A 14 -6.54 11.69 11.86
CA ASP A 14 -5.46 12.06 12.79
C ASP A 14 -4.28 12.69 12.05
N ALA A 15 -4.05 12.29 10.81
CA ALA A 15 -3.02 12.87 9.95
C ALA A 15 -3.43 14.20 9.30
N GLY A 16 -4.68 14.62 9.53
CA GLY A 16 -5.20 15.86 8.94
C GLY A 16 -5.52 15.75 7.45
N LEU A 17 -5.69 14.55 6.95
CA LEU A 17 -5.95 14.32 5.52
C LEU A 17 -7.44 14.11 5.29
N ALA A 18 -8.08 15.12 4.72
CA ALA A 18 -9.52 15.08 4.42
C ALA A 18 -9.74 14.45 3.05
N VAL A 19 -9.93 13.13 3.04
CA VAL A 19 -10.19 12.37 1.81
C VAL A 19 -11.47 11.55 1.95
N GLU A 20 -12.07 11.24 0.81
CA GLU A 20 -13.26 10.40 0.75
C GLU A 20 -12.84 8.95 0.54
N ILE A 21 -13.39 8.06 1.37
CA ILE A 21 -13.19 6.61 1.19
C ILE A 21 -14.35 6.10 0.37
N LEU A 22 -14.03 5.44 -0.76
CA LEU A 22 -15.01 4.90 -1.68
C LEU A 22 -15.09 3.40 -1.58
N GLU A 23 -16.30 2.85 -1.65
CA GLU A 23 -16.50 1.41 -1.75
C GLU A 23 -16.56 1.03 -3.22
N MET A 24 -15.70 0.08 -3.63
CA MET A 24 -15.63 -0.40 -4.99
C MET A 24 -16.60 -1.55 -5.21
N ALA A 25 -17.08 -1.68 -6.45
CA ALA A 25 -17.93 -2.80 -6.84
C ALA A 25 -17.17 -4.13 -6.74
N GLU A 26 -17.90 -5.23 -6.67
CA GLU A 26 -17.32 -6.57 -6.65
C GLU A 26 -16.49 -6.83 -7.91
N GLY A 27 -15.46 -7.67 -7.80
CA GLY A 27 -14.57 -8.02 -8.91
C GLY A 27 -13.32 -7.16 -9.03
N THR A 28 -13.11 -6.21 -8.11
CA THR A 28 -11.91 -5.38 -8.09
C THR A 28 -10.77 -6.16 -7.41
N ARG A 29 -10.16 -7.10 -8.15
CA ARG A 29 -9.14 -8.01 -7.61
C ARG A 29 -7.72 -7.66 -8.04
N THR A 30 -7.57 -6.94 -9.15
CA THR A 30 -6.28 -6.57 -9.69
C THR A 30 -6.16 -5.06 -9.78
N ALA A 31 -4.92 -4.57 -9.96
CA ALA A 31 -4.69 -3.14 -10.19
C ALA A 31 -5.43 -2.66 -11.44
N ALA A 32 -5.49 -3.50 -12.50
CA ALA A 32 -6.23 -3.17 -13.71
C ALA A 32 -7.72 -3.01 -13.44
N ASP A 33 -8.32 -3.92 -12.65
CA ASP A 33 -9.72 -3.83 -12.26
C ASP A 33 -9.99 -2.56 -11.43
N ALA A 34 -9.11 -2.25 -10.50
CA ALA A 34 -9.23 -1.05 -9.67
C ALA A 34 -9.13 0.22 -10.52
N ALA A 35 -8.20 0.27 -11.46
CA ALA A 35 -8.04 1.41 -12.36
C ALA A 35 -9.29 1.62 -13.23
N SER A 36 -9.85 0.54 -13.76
CA SER A 36 -11.09 0.59 -14.56
C SER A 36 -12.25 1.12 -13.72
N ALA A 37 -12.41 0.63 -12.50
CA ALA A 37 -13.47 1.05 -11.59
C ALA A 37 -13.32 2.51 -11.15
N ALA A 38 -12.11 2.96 -10.92
CA ALA A 38 -11.83 4.35 -10.52
C ALA A 38 -11.80 5.32 -11.71
N GLY A 39 -11.72 4.82 -12.92
CA GLY A 39 -11.62 5.66 -14.13
C GLY A 39 -10.26 6.33 -14.27
N CYS A 40 -9.17 5.64 -13.90
CA CYS A 40 -7.83 6.18 -13.94
C CYS A 40 -6.85 5.22 -14.65
N GLU A 41 -5.60 5.65 -14.80
CA GLU A 41 -4.55 4.80 -15.35
C GLU A 41 -4.12 3.77 -14.30
N ILE A 42 -3.64 2.61 -14.77
CA ILE A 42 -3.22 1.52 -13.88
C ILE A 42 -2.11 1.98 -12.91
N ASP A 43 -1.19 2.84 -13.37
CA ASP A 43 -0.08 3.30 -12.53
C ASP A 43 -0.51 4.32 -11.47
N GLN A 44 -1.75 4.78 -11.50
CA GLN A 44 -2.32 5.59 -10.41
C GLN A 44 -2.84 4.73 -9.25
N ILE A 45 -2.86 3.41 -9.43
CA ILE A 45 -3.23 2.48 -8.37
C ILE A 45 -1.99 2.11 -7.57
N VAL A 46 -2.06 2.24 -6.26
CA VAL A 46 -0.98 1.86 -5.35
C VAL A 46 -1.19 0.41 -4.94
N LYS A 47 -0.28 -0.47 -5.37
CA LYS A 47 -0.24 -1.86 -4.90
C LYS A 47 0.58 -1.91 -3.62
N SER A 48 0.02 -2.47 -2.56
CA SER A 48 0.75 -2.70 -1.31
C SER A 48 1.36 -4.09 -1.35
N ILE A 49 2.63 -4.16 -1.69
CA ILE A 49 3.37 -5.43 -1.78
C ILE A 49 4.19 -5.60 -0.51
N ILE A 50 4.00 -6.72 0.17
CA ILE A 50 4.67 -6.99 1.45
C ILE A 50 5.60 -8.19 1.32
N PHE A 51 6.83 -8.03 1.78
CA PHE A 51 7.80 -9.10 1.95
C PHE A 51 8.12 -9.27 3.43
N ARG A 52 8.65 -10.44 3.78
CA ARG A 52 9.14 -10.72 5.12
C ARG A 52 10.65 -10.64 5.14
N GLY A 53 11.23 -9.89 6.06
CA GLY A 53 12.67 -9.88 6.30
C GLY A 53 13.12 -11.23 6.85
N GLU A 54 14.11 -11.86 6.23
CA GLU A 54 14.59 -13.18 6.65
C GLU A 54 15.38 -13.10 7.96
N ALA A 55 15.99 -11.95 8.27
CA ALA A 55 16.78 -11.77 9.47
C ALA A 55 15.92 -11.62 10.73
N ASP A 56 14.83 -10.86 10.65
CA ASP A 56 14.04 -10.49 11.85
C ASP A 56 12.56 -10.84 11.77
N GLY A 57 12.08 -11.34 10.62
CA GLY A 57 10.68 -11.72 10.44
C GLY A 57 9.72 -10.54 10.31
N ARG A 58 10.22 -9.32 10.18
CA ARG A 58 9.38 -8.13 10.06
C ARG A 58 8.90 -7.91 8.64
N ALA A 59 7.67 -7.43 8.53
CA ALA A 59 7.09 -7.05 7.23
C ALA A 59 7.77 -5.79 6.72
N VAL A 60 8.00 -5.75 5.40
CA VAL A 60 8.48 -4.56 4.68
C VAL A 60 7.49 -4.28 3.56
N LEU A 61 7.00 -3.05 3.48
CA LEU A 61 5.96 -2.64 2.56
C LEU A 61 6.55 -1.88 1.37
N PHE A 62 6.16 -2.27 0.16
CA PHE A 62 6.54 -1.59 -1.07
C PHE A 62 5.28 -1.05 -1.74
N LEU A 63 5.08 0.25 -1.65
CA LEU A 63 3.96 0.96 -2.29
C LEU A 63 4.33 1.15 -3.76
N THR A 64 3.73 0.36 -4.62
CA THR A 64 4.16 0.13 -6.00
C THR A 64 3.09 0.57 -6.98
N ALA A 65 3.47 1.28 -8.05
CA ALA A 65 2.53 1.64 -9.13
C ALA A 65 1.94 0.39 -9.75
N GLY A 66 0.66 0.46 -10.10
CA GLY A 66 -0.12 -0.72 -10.50
C GLY A 66 0.44 -1.51 -11.67
N GLY A 67 1.10 -0.84 -12.62
CA GLY A 67 1.72 -1.50 -13.76
C GLY A 67 3.15 -2.00 -13.53
N ASN A 68 3.75 -1.67 -12.38
CA ASN A 68 5.12 -2.06 -12.06
C ASN A 68 5.18 -3.32 -11.21
N GLN A 69 6.34 -3.95 -11.21
CA GLN A 69 6.64 -5.14 -10.42
C GLN A 69 7.83 -4.87 -9.52
N VAL A 70 7.82 -5.40 -8.31
CA VAL A 70 8.96 -5.30 -7.41
C VAL A 70 10.06 -6.24 -7.88
N ASP A 71 11.28 -5.72 -7.99
CA ASP A 71 12.49 -6.52 -8.24
C ASP A 71 13.04 -6.98 -6.88
N ALA A 72 13.07 -8.29 -6.67
CA ALA A 72 13.44 -8.85 -5.37
C ALA A 72 14.86 -8.49 -4.95
N ALA A 73 15.80 -8.41 -5.90
CA ALA A 73 17.19 -8.05 -5.59
C ALA A 73 17.31 -6.59 -5.16
N LYS A 74 16.64 -5.69 -5.87
CA LYS A 74 16.62 -4.26 -5.50
C LYS A 74 15.94 -4.05 -4.16
N ALA A 75 14.81 -4.74 -3.93
CA ALA A 75 14.08 -4.65 -2.68
C ALA A 75 14.92 -5.14 -1.49
N SER A 76 15.61 -6.26 -1.64
CA SER A 76 16.49 -6.80 -0.60
C SER A 76 17.65 -5.86 -0.30
N ALA A 77 18.23 -5.23 -1.33
CA ALA A 77 19.31 -4.26 -1.16
C ALA A 77 18.83 -3.05 -0.34
N LEU A 78 17.63 -2.54 -0.63
CA LEU A 78 17.05 -1.42 0.12
C LEU A 78 16.74 -1.79 1.56
N ALA A 79 16.21 -2.99 1.78
CA ALA A 79 15.87 -3.47 3.12
C ALA A 79 17.13 -3.79 3.95
N GLY A 80 18.27 -4.01 3.31
CA GLY A 80 19.51 -4.38 3.98
C GLY A 80 19.55 -5.82 4.45
N GLU A 81 18.65 -6.68 3.92
CA GLU A 81 18.55 -8.10 4.25
C GLU A 81 17.81 -8.84 3.15
N ALA A 82 17.98 -10.16 3.11
CA ALA A 82 17.22 -10.99 2.21
C ALA A 82 15.74 -10.92 2.55
N LEU A 83 14.89 -10.79 1.55
CA LEU A 83 13.44 -10.74 1.70
C LEU A 83 12.82 -12.03 1.15
N GLY A 84 11.87 -12.57 1.91
CA GLY A 84 11.10 -13.73 1.52
C GLY A 84 9.62 -13.41 1.42
N LYS A 85 8.84 -14.42 1.07
CA LYS A 85 7.40 -14.28 0.94
C LYS A 85 6.77 -14.04 2.32
N ALA A 86 5.90 -13.05 2.40
CA ALA A 86 5.06 -12.81 3.57
C ALA A 86 3.72 -13.53 3.36
N ASP A 87 3.33 -14.38 4.30
CA ASP A 87 2.04 -15.06 4.22
C ASP A 87 0.91 -14.20 4.80
N ALA A 88 -0.33 -14.63 4.58
CA ALA A 88 -1.51 -13.90 5.03
C ALA A 88 -1.53 -13.69 6.55
N ALA A 89 -1.08 -14.68 7.30
CA ALA A 89 -1.06 -14.60 8.76
C ALA A 89 -0.10 -13.53 9.27
N LEU A 90 1.09 -13.47 8.70
CA LEU A 90 2.08 -12.45 9.04
C LEU A 90 1.60 -11.04 8.68
N ILE A 91 1.04 -10.90 7.47
CA ILE A 91 0.52 -9.61 6.99
C ILE A 91 -0.58 -9.13 7.95
N ARG A 92 -1.53 -9.99 8.29
CA ARG A 92 -2.61 -9.63 9.21
C ARG A 92 -2.09 -9.31 10.61
N ALA A 93 -1.13 -10.09 11.12
CA ALA A 93 -0.60 -9.89 12.47
C ALA A 93 0.14 -8.56 12.59
N GLN A 94 0.92 -8.18 11.60
CA GLN A 94 1.75 -6.98 11.68
C GLN A 94 1.04 -5.72 11.17
N THR A 95 0.22 -5.82 10.13
CA THR A 95 -0.49 -4.66 9.57
C THR A 95 -1.89 -4.50 10.12
N GLY A 96 -2.53 -5.58 10.51
CA GLY A 96 -3.94 -5.59 10.90
C GLY A 96 -4.90 -5.66 9.71
N PHE A 97 -4.38 -5.84 8.50
CA PHE A 97 -5.17 -5.88 7.27
C PHE A 97 -5.06 -7.24 6.59
N ALA A 98 -6.10 -7.59 5.86
CA ALA A 98 -6.08 -8.76 4.97
C ALA A 98 -5.30 -8.43 3.69
N ILE A 99 -4.79 -9.47 3.03
CA ILE A 99 -4.21 -9.34 1.70
C ILE A 99 -5.23 -8.67 0.78
N GLY A 100 -4.79 -7.73 -0.04
CA GLY A 100 -5.64 -6.95 -0.94
C GLY A 100 -6.24 -5.71 -0.30
N GLY A 101 -6.21 -5.60 1.03
CA GLY A 101 -6.75 -4.46 1.76
C GLY A 101 -5.70 -3.69 2.58
N VAL A 102 -4.42 -3.94 2.35
CA VAL A 102 -3.36 -3.29 3.13
C VAL A 102 -3.26 -1.81 2.74
N ALA A 103 -3.64 -0.95 3.68
CA ALA A 103 -3.54 0.49 3.51
C ALA A 103 -2.10 0.97 3.74
N PRO A 104 -1.74 2.15 3.21
CA PRO A 104 -0.43 2.74 3.47
C PRO A 104 -0.26 3.30 4.88
N ILE A 105 -1.34 3.36 5.65
CA ILE A 105 -1.39 3.94 7.00
C ILE A 105 -2.31 3.10 7.90
N GLY A 106 -2.17 3.24 9.20
CA GLY A 106 -3.05 2.56 10.17
C GLY A 106 -2.60 1.16 10.52
N HIS A 107 -1.34 0.83 10.34
CA HIS A 107 -0.77 -0.46 10.67
C HIS A 107 -0.74 -0.69 12.19
N LEU A 108 -0.92 -1.94 12.63
CA LEU A 108 -0.86 -2.30 14.05
C LEU A 108 0.54 -2.16 14.64
N SER A 109 1.56 -2.43 13.83
CA SER A 109 2.97 -2.30 14.21
C SER A 109 3.64 -1.31 13.26
N PRO A 110 4.75 -0.65 13.68
CA PRO A 110 5.52 0.16 12.75
C PRO A 110 6.02 -0.70 11.59
N ILE A 111 5.72 -0.30 10.37
CA ILE A 111 6.08 -1.02 9.15
C ILE A 111 7.02 -0.14 8.33
N ARG A 112 8.20 -0.66 8.02
CA ARG A 112 9.12 0.02 7.11
C ARG A 112 8.54 -0.01 5.70
N ALA A 113 8.52 1.15 5.04
CA ALA A 113 7.87 1.27 3.73
C ALA A 113 8.74 2.01 2.73
N PHE A 114 8.63 1.59 1.48
CA PHE A 114 9.26 2.24 0.32
C PHE A 114 8.19 2.63 -0.68
N PHE A 115 8.49 3.66 -1.47
CA PHE A 115 7.51 4.29 -2.35
C PHE A 115 8.07 4.36 -3.77
N ASP A 116 7.32 3.81 -4.73
CA ASP A 116 7.70 3.78 -6.13
C ASP A 116 7.71 5.20 -6.70
N PRO A 117 8.84 5.66 -7.29
CA PRO A 117 8.90 6.99 -7.88
C PRO A 117 7.85 7.25 -8.96
N ARG A 118 7.41 6.21 -9.67
CA ARG A 118 6.38 6.35 -10.71
C ARG A 118 5.09 6.96 -10.17
N LEU A 119 4.75 6.68 -8.91
CA LEU A 119 3.55 7.23 -8.28
C LEU A 119 3.59 8.75 -8.17
N MET A 120 4.78 9.34 -8.14
CA MET A 120 4.93 10.80 -8.06
C MET A 120 4.60 11.52 -9.37
N ASP A 121 4.46 10.78 -10.48
CA ASP A 121 4.19 11.38 -11.79
C ASP A 121 2.73 11.84 -11.98
N PHE A 122 1.85 11.51 -11.03
CA PHE A 122 0.42 11.81 -11.12
C PHE A 122 0.00 12.85 -10.08
N ASP A 123 -1.11 13.51 -10.36
CA ASP A 123 -1.71 14.45 -9.40
C ASP A 123 -2.51 13.72 -8.32
N LYS A 124 -2.97 12.51 -8.63
CA LYS A 124 -3.83 11.72 -7.76
C LYS A 124 -3.48 10.25 -7.91
N ILE A 125 -3.36 9.56 -6.77
CA ILE A 125 -3.19 8.11 -6.73
C ILE A 125 -4.22 7.49 -5.78
N TRP A 126 -4.50 6.20 -5.96
CA TRP A 126 -5.54 5.48 -5.24
C TRP A 126 -4.93 4.35 -4.43
N ALA A 127 -5.25 4.30 -3.14
CA ALA A 127 -4.72 3.29 -2.23
C ALA A 127 -5.84 2.55 -1.50
N ALA A 128 -5.57 1.33 -1.05
CA ALA A 128 -6.52 0.57 -0.24
C ALA A 128 -6.78 1.26 1.10
N ALA A 129 -8.02 1.20 1.55
CA ALA A 129 -8.46 1.82 2.79
C ALA A 129 -8.76 0.79 3.89
N GLY A 130 -8.00 -0.30 3.92
CA GLY A 130 -8.10 -1.29 5.00
C GLY A 130 -8.93 -2.52 4.68
N THR A 131 -9.59 -2.55 3.53
CA THR A 131 -10.32 -3.72 3.02
C THR A 131 -10.08 -3.86 1.52
N PRO A 132 -10.31 -5.05 0.94
CA PRO A 132 -10.16 -5.22 -0.50
C PRO A 132 -11.17 -4.43 -1.35
N ARG A 133 -12.20 -3.85 -0.74
CA ARG A 133 -13.27 -3.16 -1.44
C ARG A 133 -13.29 -1.65 -1.24
N HIS A 134 -12.47 -1.14 -0.35
CA HIS A 134 -12.46 0.29 -0.03
C HIS A 134 -11.14 0.91 -0.43
N VAL A 135 -11.22 2.06 -1.10
CA VAL A 135 -10.06 2.82 -1.56
C VAL A 135 -10.23 4.28 -1.22
N PHE A 136 -9.12 5.00 -1.19
CA PHE A 136 -9.14 6.46 -1.12
C PHE A 136 -8.13 7.03 -2.10
N ALA A 137 -8.39 8.25 -2.55
CA ALA A 137 -7.48 8.96 -3.45
C ALA A 137 -6.88 10.15 -2.73
N ALA A 138 -5.62 10.41 -3.01
CA ALA A 138 -4.91 11.57 -2.48
C ALA A 138 -3.77 11.93 -3.41
N GLU A 139 -3.13 13.07 -3.17
CA GLU A 139 -1.93 13.45 -3.90
C GLU A 139 -0.77 12.53 -3.49
N PRO A 140 0.14 12.19 -4.40
CA PRO A 140 1.24 11.27 -4.07
C PRO A 140 2.07 11.67 -2.86
N HIS A 141 2.41 12.95 -2.75
CA HIS A 141 3.21 13.42 -1.61
C HIS A 141 2.47 13.32 -0.28
N GLU A 142 1.14 13.40 -0.29
CA GLU A 142 0.35 13.20 0.92
C GLU A 142 0.45 11.75 1.41
N ILE A 143 0.31 10.79 0.49
CA ILE A 143 0.43 9.37 0.85
C ILE A 143 1.87 9.04 1.24
N LEU A 144 2.85 9.60 0.54
CA LEU A 144 4.25 9.44 0.91
C LEU A 144 4.50 9.92 2.35
N GLN A 145 3.99 11.07 2.71
CA GLN A 145 4.18 11.66 4.03
C GLN A 145 3.48 10.83 5.13
N ILE A 146 2.20 10.51 4.94
CA ILE A 146 1.44 9.80 5.98
C ILE A 146 1.92 8.36 6.19
N SER A 147 2.45 7.72 5.16
CA SER A 147 2.98 6.36 5.24
C SER A 147 4.36 6.28 5.87
N GLY A 148 5.08 7.40 5.92
CA GLY A 148 6.47 7.41 6.36
C GLY A 148 7.40 6.67 5.39
N ALA A 149 6.95 6.42 4.16
CA ALA A 149 7.72 5.67 3.17
C ALA A 149 8.88 6.49 2.62
N GLU A 150 9.88 5.78 2.11
CA GLU A 150 11.04 6.37 1.45
C GLU A 150 10.95 6.11 -0.05
N VAL A 151 11.08 7.16 -0.86
CA VAL A 151 11.11 7.01 -2.33
C VAL A 151 12.40 6.31 -2.71
N ALA A 152 12.29 5.21 -3.45
CA ALA A 152 13.45 4.42 -3.85
C ALA A 152 13.15 3.60 -5.10
N ASP A 153 14.19 3.25 -5.85
CA ASP A 153 14.07 2.39 -7.02
C ASP A 153 14.12 0.93 -6.59
N PHE A 154 12.97 0.26 -6.65
CA PHE A 154 12.86 -1.17 -6.34
C PHE A 154 12.08 -1.93 -7.43
N THR A 155 11.78 -1.31 -8.54
CA THR A 155 10.99 -1.93 -9.60
C THR A 155 11.87 -2.52 -10.71
N ALA A 156 11.33 -3.57 -11.31
CA ALA A 156 11.98 -4.22 -12.44
C ALA A 156 11.96 -3.36 -13.71
#